data_74e91d702fe866888f4c80ab6b957efd
#
_entry.id   74e91d702fe866888f4c80ab6b957efd
#
_cell.length_a   1.000
_cell.length_b   1.000
_cell.length_c   1.000
_cell.angle_alpha   90.00
_cell.angle_beta   90.00
_cell.angle_gamma   90.00
#
_symmetry.space_group_name_H-M   'P 1'
#
loop_
_entity.id
_entity.type
_entity.pdbx_description
1 polymer ?
#
loop_
_entity_poly.entity_id
_entity_poly.type
_entity_poly.pdbx_seq_one_letter_code
_entity_poly.pdbx_strand_id
1 'polypeptide(L)'
;PTLARIVLIEAPDPSLNSLVGAIKLANAMGPGAVSMSFGATEGSWTGSVDSAFGGTNMSYLAATGDNGTEVSWPAVSPKVLAVGGTTLTYSGTGSRTEVAWSGTGGGVSAYTATPSYQTSAVPGMGSPLRRTVGDVAFNADPSSGQYTAVMTPGSSTVNWISAGGTSLSTPQWAGLVAVSNAMRVQLGKTLLGQPHPMLYGQIATVAGTYASTFKDITSGTHGTCGACTAKTGFDQLTGLGTPNAGSLLTSL
;
A
#
# COMPACT_ATOMS: atom_id res chain seq x y z
N PRO A 1 12.87 -8.09 6.36
CA PRO A 1 13.84 -9.19 6.33
C PRO A 1 15.24 -8.67 6.65
N THR A 2 15.93 -9.32 7.56
CA THR A 2 17.25 -8.90 8.07
C THR A 2 18.38 -8.94 7.02
N LEU A 3 18.12 -9.60 5.89
CA LEU A 3 19.08 -9.74 4.77
C LEU A 3 18.62 -8.99 3.50
N ALA A 4 17.58 -8.17 3.56
CA ALA A 4 17.19 -7.38 2.40
C ALA A 4 18.21 -6.26 2.14
N ARG A 5 18.57 -6.09 0.87
CA ARG A 5 19.30 -4.90 0.44
C ARG A 5 18.32 -3.74 0.39
N ILE A 6 18.58 -2.70 1.17
CA ILE A 6 17.80 -1.45 1.15
C ILE A 6 18.60 -0.42 0.35
N VAL A 7 17.94 0.24 -0.59
CA VAL A 7 18.51 1.33 -1.39
C VAL A 7 17.66 2.57 -1.16
N LEU A 8 18.26 3.63 -0.63
CA LEU A 8 17.64 4.94 -0.53
C LEU A 8 17.92 5.71 -1.82
N ILE A 9 16.89 6.20 -2.47
CA ILE A 9 16.98 7.08 -3.64
C ILE A 9 16.42 8.44 -3.23
N GLU A 10 17.30 9.42 -3.17
CA GLU A 10 16.95 10.80 -2.83
C GLU A 10 16.74 11.61 -4.11
N ALA A 11 15.54 12.17 -4.27
CA ALA A 11 15.24 13.10 -5.34
C ALA A 11 15.78 14.51 -4.97
N PRO A 12 16.30 15.29 -5.92
CA PRO A 12 16.86 16.61 -5.64
C PRO A 12 15.80 17.62 -5.18
N ASP A 13 14.54 17.41 -5.56
CA ASP A 13 13.41 18.26 -5.22
C ASP A 13 12.09 17.45 -5.35
N PRO A 14 10.95 17.95 -4.83
CA PRO A 14 9.66 17.25 -4.88
C PRO A 14 8.91 17.43 -6.21
N SER A 15 9.55 17.90 -7.27
CA SER A 15 8.89 18.05 -8.56
C SER A 15 8.54 16.68 -9.17
N LEU A 16 7.46 16.66 -9.96
CA LEU A 16 7.03 15.45 -10.67
C LEU A 16 8.17 14.83 -11.50
N ASN A 17 8.96 15.67 -12.18
CA ASN A 17 10.09 15.20 -13.00
C ASN A 17 11.16 14.52 -12.15
N SER A 18 11.53 15.08 -11.01
CA SER A 18 12.51 14.52 -10.09
C SER A 18 12.04 13.21 -9.50
N LEU A 19 10.76 13.13 -9.07
CA LEU A 19 10.17 11.91 -8.53
C LEU A 19 10.05 10.80 -9.58
N VAL A 20 9.62 11.12 -10.80
CA VAL A 20 9.60 10.18 -11.94
C VAL A 20 11.01 9.74 -12.30
N GLY A 21 12.00 10.63 -12.23
CA GLY A 21 13.41 10.31 -12.42
C GLY A 21 13.90 9.28 -11.40
N ALA A 22 13.56 9.46 -10.12
CA ALA A 22 13.89 8.52 -9.05
C ALA A 22 13.27 7.13 -9.27
N ILE A 23 12.00 7.06 -9.72
CA ILE A 23 11.34 5.79 -10.06
C ILE A 23 12.06 5.11 -11.23
N LYS A 24 12.44 5.85 -12.27
CA LYS A 24 13.20 5.29 -13.40
C LYS A 24 14.58 4.80 -12.98
N LEU A 25 15.24 5.49 -12.05
CA LEU A 25 16.50 5.03 -11.48
C LEU A 25 16.32 3.70 -10.72
N ALA A 26 15.25 3.59 -9.92
CA ALA A 26 14.91 2.32 -9.26
C ALA A 26 14.72 1.18 -10.28
N ASN A 27 14.05 1.43 -11.40
CA ASN A 27 13.88 0.44 -12.48
C ASN A 27 15.22 -0.02 -13.06
N ALA A 28 16.17 0.89 -13.21
CA ALA A 28 17.51 0.57 -13.73
C ALA A 28 18.37 -0.25 -12.75
N MET A 29 18.03 -0.24 -11.45
CA MET A 29 18.73 -1.02 -10.43
C MET A 29 18.32 -2.49 -10.41
N GLY A 30 17.29 -2.87 -11.14
CA GLY A 30 16.83 -4.25 -11.26
C GLY A 30 15.62 -4.56 -10.39
N PRO A 31 15.16 -5.82 -10.38
CA PRO A 31 13.89 -6.19 -9.78
C PRO A 31 13.86 -6.01 -8.25
N GLY A 32 12.70 -5.60 -7.74
CA GLY A 32 12.51 -5.39 -6.31
C GLY A 32 11.16 -4.75 -5.97
N ALA A 33 11.06 -4.23 -4.76
CA ALA A 33 9.92 -3.45 -4.29
C ALA A 33 10.32 -1.98 -4.13
N VAL A 34 9.54 -1.07 -4.71
CA VAL A 34 9.71 0.38 -4.56
C VAL A 34 8.63 0.88 -3.62
N SER A 35 9.05 1.46 -2.49
CA SER A 35 8.16 2.07 -1.50
C SER A 35 8.18 3.59 -1.65
N MET A 36 7.00 4.20 -1.82
CA MET A 36 6.85 5.63 -2.08
C MET A 36 5.89 6.24 -1.06
N SER A 37 6.39 7.21 -0.28
CA SER A 37 5.61 7.94 0.73
C SER A 37 5.51 9.43 0.39
N PHE A 38 5.30 9.72 -0.89
CA PHE A 38 5.03 11.06 -1.41
C PHE A 38 3.79 11.02 -2.29
N GLY A 39 3.16 12.16 -2.49
CA GLY A 39 1.98 12.24 -3.34
C GLY A 39 1.70 13.64 -3.86
N ALA A 40 0.91 13.68 -4.91
CA ALA A 40 0.30 14.88 -5.44
C ALA A 40 -1.16 14.60 -5.81
N THR A 41 -2.04 15.56 -5.62
CA THR A 41 -3.45 15.45 -6.04
C THR A 41 -3.54 14.95 -7.47
N GLU A 42 -4.38 13.95 -7.74
CA GLU A 42 -4.57 13.43 -9.08
C GLU A 42 -5.10 14.50 -10.04
N GLY A 43 -4.84 14.29 -11.32
CA GLY A 43 -5.31 15.15 -12.39
C GLY A 43 -5.30 14.43 -13.73
N SER A 44 -5.70 15.11 -14.79
CA SER A 44 -5.65 14.57 -16.17
C SER A 44 -4.24 14.16 -16.62
N TRP A 45 -3.22 14.65 -15.93
CA TRP A 45 -1.80 14.36 -16.19
C TRP A 45 -1.34 12.99 -15.66
N THR A 46 -2.05 12.40 -14.69
CA THR A 46 -1.56 11.21 -13.97
C THR A 46 -1.28 10.02 -14.88
N GLY A 47 -2.15 9.77 -15.86
CA GLY A 47 -1.94 8.69 -16.85
C GLY A 47 -0.71 8.88 -17.73
N SER A 48 -0.26 10.11 -17.97
CA SER A 48 0.91 10.38 -18.82
C SER A 48 2.24 9.91 -18.20
N VAL A 49 2.30 9.74 -16.89
CA VAL A 49 3.51 9.31 -16.17
C VAL A 49 3.47 7.82 -15.76
N ASP A 50 2.39 7.09 -16.04
CA ASP A 50 2.24 5.66 -15.72
C ASP A 50 3.30 4.75 -16.36
N SER A 51 3.94 5.21 -17.44
CA SER A 51 5.06 4.50 -18.05
C SER A 51 6.28 4.37 -17.11
N ALA A 52 6.41 5.23 -16.10
CA ALA A 52 7.46 5.13 -15.11
C ALA A 52 7.36 3.84 -14.28
N PHE A 53 6.15 3.30 -14.10
CA PHE A 53 5.90 2.04 -13.38
C PHE A 53 5.96 0.82 -14.32
N GLY A 54 6.99 0.74 -15.14
CA GLY A 54 7.16 -0.28 -16.18
C GLY A 54 8.40 -1.18 -16.02
N GLY A 55 9.06 -1.16 -14.86
CA GLY A 55 10.21 -2.00 -14.60
C GLY A 55 9.84 -3.50 -14.54
N THR A 56 10.66 -4.34 -15.18
CA THR A 56 10.44 -5.78 -15.22
C THR A 56 10.58 -6.39 -13.82
N ASN A 57 9.59 -7.15 -13.38
CA ASN A 57 9.55 -7.79 -12.06
C ASN A 57 9.66 -6.80 -10.89
N MET A 58 9.24 -5.54 -11.11
CA MET A 58 9.16 -4.53 -10.07
C MET A 58 7.77 -4.50 -9.44
N SER A 59 7.73 -4.36 -8.13
CA SER A 59 6.51 -4.07 -7.36
C SER A 59 6.57 -2.62 -6.88
N TYR A 60 5.59 -1.82 -7.26
CA TYR A 60 5.49 -0.42 -6.83
C TYR A 60 4.40 -0.30 -5.77
N LEU A 61 4.72 0.34 -4.66
CA LEU A 61 3.81 0.54 -3.55
C LEU A 61 3.80 2.03 -3.18
N ALA A 62 2.64 2.59 -2.93
CA ALA A 62 2.53 3.98 -2.52
C ALA A 62 1.51 4.18 -1.41
N ALA A 63 1.83 5.09 -0.52
CA ALA A 63 0.94 5.61 0.51
C ALA A 63 -0.28 6.29 -0.11
N THR A 64 -1.47 6.04 0.43
CA THR A 64 -2.70 6.66 -0.08
C THR A 64 -2.87 8.11 0.36
N GLY A 65 -2.13 8.56 1.38
CA GLY A 65 -2.22 9.87 1.99
C GLY A 65 -2.73 9.82 3.44
N ASP A 66 -2.64 10.96 4.12
CA ASP A 66 -2.87 11.08 5.57
C ASP A 66 -3.94 12.12 5.93
N ASN A 67 -4.72 12.60 4.95
CA ASN A 67 -5.70 13.68 5.13
C ASN A 67 -7.16 13.22 4.94
N GLY A 68 -7.44 11.94 5.10
CA GLY A 68 -8.77 11.38 4.86
C GLY A 68 -9.07 11.20 3.38
N THR A 69 -10.29 11.53 2.95
CA THR A 69 -10.76 11.32 1.57
C THR A 69 -9.91 12.07 0.55
N GLU A 70 -8.82 11.46 0.11
CA GLU A 70 -7.99 12.00 -0.96
C GLU A 70 -7.58 10.89 -1.94
N VAL A 71 -7.45 11.25 -3.21
CA VAL A 71 -6.91 10.39 -4.25
C VAL A 71 -5.70 11.08 -4.85
N SER A 72 -4.53 10.47 -4.69
CA SER A 72 -3.26 11.06 -5.06
C SER A 72 -2.43 10.14 -5.96
N TRP A 73 -1.63 10.73 -6.83
CA TRP A 73 -0.53 10.06 -7.49
C TRP A 73 0.65 9.94 -6.50
N PRO A 74 1.39 8.83 -6.46
CA PRO A 74 1.36 7.69 -7.38
C PRO A 74 0.35 6.57 -7.04
N ALA A 75 -0.33 6.62 -5.88
CA ALA A 75 -1.25 5.58 -5.43
C ALA A 75 -2.42 5.31 -6.40
N VAL A 76 -2.87 6.34 -7.15
CA VAL A 76 -3.96 6.21 -8.12
C VAL A 76 -3.58 5.42 -9.37
N SER A 77 -2.29 5.26 -9.66
CA SER A 77 -1.84 4.47 -10.82
C SER A 77 -2.31 3.03 -10.72
N PRO A 78 -2.86 2.44 -11.80
CA PRO A 78 -3.27 1.03 -11.81
C PRO A 78 -2.09 0.05 -11.72
N LYS A 79 -0.86 0.55 -11.79
CA LYS A 79 0.38 -0.23 -11.68
C LYS A 79 0.99 -0.18 -10.28
N VAL A 80 0.42 0.61 -9.38
CA VAL A 80 0.94 0.86 -8.03
C VAL A 80 -0.02 0.29 -7.00
N LEU A 81 0.48 -0.52 -6.08
CA LEU A 81 -0.28 -1.01 -4.94
C LEU A 81 -0.48 0.14 -3.96
N ALA A 82 -1.72 0.59 -3.85
CA ALA A 82 -2.12 1.68 -2.97
C ALA A 82 -2.30 1.17 -1.54
N VAL A 83 -1.51 1.67 -0.61
CA VAL A 83 -1.47 1.19 0.78
C VAL A 83 -2.11 2.21 1.71
N GLY A 84 -3.27 1.86 2.24
CA GLY A 84 -4.00 2.63 3.24
C GLY A 84 -3.56 2.34 4.67
N GLY A 85 -4.30 2.90 5.63
CA GLY A 85 -3.94 2.87 7.03
C GLY A 85 -5.02 2.39 7.97
N THR A 86 -4.62 1.67 9.02
CA THR A 86 -5.47 1.28 10.15
C THR A 86 -4.95 1.85 11.47
N THR A 87 -5.84 1.93 12.45
CA THR A 87 -5.49 2.08 13.86
C THR A 87 -5.47 0.68 14.49
N LEU A 88 -4.31 0.24 14.95
CA LEU A 88 -4.11 -1.06 15.56
C LEU A 88 -4.21 -0.95 17.09
N THR A 89 -5.02 -1.79 17.70
CA THR A 89 -5.00 -2.01 19.16
C THR A 89 -4.51 -3.43 19.45
N TYR A 90 -3.29 -3.50 20.01
CA TYR A 90 -2.64 -4.75 20.33
C TYR A 90 -1.65 -4.60 21.50
N SER A 91 -1.79 -5.39 22.53
CA SER A 91 -0.95 -5.34 23.72
C SER A 91 0.24 -6.30 23.71
N GLY A 92 0.53 -6.92 22.55
CA GLY A 92 1.60 -7.91 22.42
C GLY A 92 1.15 -9.36 22.69
N THR A 93 -0.02 -9.55 23.29
CA THR A 93 -0.62 -10.86 23.57
C THR A 93 -2.13 -10.84 23.28
N GLY A 94 -2.70 -11.99 22.91
CA GLY A 94 -4.12 -12.11 22.62
C GLY A 94 -4.51 -11.61 21.21
N SER A 95 -5.80 -11.30 21.06
CA SER A 95 -6.37 -10.86 19.78
C SER A 95 -6.05 -9.40 19.50
N ARG A 96 -5.66 -9.09 18.27
CA ARG A 96 -5.57 -7.73 17.76
C ARG A 96 -6.95 -7.24 17.32
N THR A 97 -7.23 -5.96 17.51
CA THR A 97 -8.36 -5.26 16.89
C THR A 97 -7.83 -4.14 16.01
N GLU A 98 -8.48 -3.93 14.88
CA GLU A 98 -8.11 -2.89 13.92
C GLU A 98 -9.37 -2.22 13.39
N VAL A 99 -9.29 -0.91 13.21
CA VAL A 99 -10.30 -0.08 12.54
C VAL A 99 -9.60 0.74 11.46
N ALA A 100 -10.31 1.18 10.44
CA ALA A 100 -9.73 2.11 9.47
C ALA A 100 -9.29 3.40 10.20
N TRP A 101 -8.07 3.83 9.93
CA TRP A 101 -7.55 5.07 10.48
C TRP A 101 -8.23 6.28 9.83
N SER A 102 -8.66 7.25 10.64
CA SER A 102 -9.39 8.42 10.13
C SER A 102 -8.56 9.31 9.19
N GLY A 103 -7.24 9.25 9.28
CA GLY A 103 -6.33 9.95 8.38
C GLY A 103 -6.09 9.24 7.05
N THR A 104 -6.43 7.94 6.92
CA THR A 104 -6.10 7.19 5.70
C THR A 104 -6.68 7.81 4.44
N GLY A 105 -5.83 8.02 3.43
CA GLY A 105 -6.30 8.37 2.09
C GLY A 105 -7.07 7.22 1.44
N GLY A 106 -7.77 7.53 0.38
CA GLY A 106 -8.53 6.57 -0.41
C GLY A 106 -9.75 7.22 -1.06
N GLY A 107 -10.30 6.56 -2.05
CA GLY A 107 -11.44 7.10 -2.80
C GLY A 107 -11.54 6.55 -4.21
N VAL A 108 -12.45 7.13 -4.99
CA VAL A 108 -12.63 6.80 -6.41
C VAL A 108 -11.98 7.87 -7.26
N SER A 109 -11.08 7.47 -8.15
CA SER A 109 -10.40 8.39 -9.07
C SER A 109 -11.40 9.12 -9.97
N ALA A 110 -11.13 10.39 -10.23
CA ALA A 110 -11.86 11.16 -11.24
C ALA A 110 -11.29 10.98 -12.67
N TYR A 111 -10.05 10.49 -12.78
CA TYR A 111 -9.31 10.47 -14.05
C TYR A 111 -8.92 9.07 -14.53
N THR A 112 -8.61 8.15 -13.62
CA THR A 112 -8.10 6.81 -13.95
C THR A 112 -9.23 5.83 -14.18
N ALA A 113 -9.25 5.14 -15.30
CA ALA A 113 -10.22 4.09 -15.61
C ALA A 113 -10.07 2.90 -14.64
N THR A 114 -11.16 2.16 -14.44
CA THR A 114 -11.15 0.93 -13.65
C THR A 114 -10.17 -0.08 -14.24
N PRO A 115 -9.16 -0.51 -13.49
CA PRO A 115 -8.27 -1.57 -13.96
C PRO A 115 -8.96 -2.93 -13.99
N SER A 116 -8.50 -3.83 -14.86
CA SER A 116 -9.12 -5.14 -15.07
C SER A 116 -9.18 -6.04 -13.83
N TYR A 117 -8.36 -5.81 -12.83
CA TYR A 117 -8.39 -6.56 -11.58
C TYR A 117 -9.46 -6.08 -10.59
N GLN A 118 -9.97 -4.85 -10.71
CA GLN A 118 -11.07 -4.33 -9.88
C GLN A 118 -12.41 -4.70 -10.50
N THR A 119 -12.90 -5.89 -10.20
CA THR A 119 -14.15 -6.45 -10.76
C THR A 119 -15.16 -6.77 -9.67
N SER A 120 -16.41 -6.96 -10.06
CA SER A 120 -17.49 -7.36 -9.15
C SER A 120 -17.31 -8.75 -8.52
N ALA A 121 -16.34 -9.55 -8.99
CA ALA A 121 -15.99 -10.82 -8.36
C ALA A 121 -15.29 -10.65 -7.01
N VAL A 122 -14.70 -9.47 -6.74
CA VAL A 122 -14.08 -9.16 -5.45
C VAL A 122 -15.19 -8.78 -4.45
N PRO A 123 -15.30 -9.47 -3.30
CA PRO A 123 -16.32 -9.18 -2.30
C PRO A 123 -16.28 -7.70 -1.87
N GLY A 124 -17.43 -7.04 -1.84
CA GLY A 124 -17.54 -5.63 -1.44
C GLY A 124 -17.19 -4.60 -2.52
N MET A 125 -16.50 -5.00 -3.60
CA MET A 125 -16.06 -4.08 -4.67
C MET A 125 -17.22 -3.48 -5.47
N GLY A 126 -18.24 -4.26 -5.75
CA GLY A 126 -19.29 -3.84 -6.67
C GLY A 126 -18.79 -3.70 -8.11
N SER A 127 -19.29 -2.69 -8.82
CA SER A 127 -18.90 -2.41 -10.22
C SER A 127 -18.38 -0.98 -10.32
N PRO A 128 -17.15 -0.70 -9.92
CA PRO A 128 -16.60 0.64 -9.94
C PRO A 128 -16.44 1.12 -11.39
N LEU A 129 -16.81 2.39 -11.65
CA LEU A 129 -16.65 3.01 -12.97
C LEU A 129 -15.25 3.61 -13.18
N ARG A 130 -14.47 3.71 -12.12
CA ARG A 130 -13.13 4.27 -12.07
C ARG A 130 -12.27 3.50 -11.07
N ARG A 131 -10.94 3.68 -11.17
CA ARG A 131 -10.00 3.14 -10.20
C ARG A 131 -10.42 3.53 -8.78
N THR A 132 -10.62 2.53 -7.91
CA THR A 132 -10.86 2.74 -6.49
C THR A 132 -9.53 2.56 -5.75
N VAL A 133 -9.10 3.61 -5.06
CA VAL A 133 -7.81 3.69 -4.36
C VAL A 133 -7.97 3.26 -2.91
N GLY A 134 -6.95 2.59 -2.41
CA GLY A 134 -6.90 1.73 -1.26
C GLY A 134 -6.98 0.29 -1.74
N ASP A 135 -5.81 -0.36 -1.99
CA ASP A 135 -5.80 -1.79 -2.38
C ASP A 135 -5.69 -2.68 -1.17
N VAL A 136 -4.87 -2.28 -0.22
CA VAL A 136 -4.55 -2.99 1.03
C VAL A 136 -4.24 -1.97 2.11
N ALA A 137 -4.15 -2.41 3.38
CA ALA A 137 -3.80 -1.54 4.49
C ALA A 137 -2.80 -2.18 5.45
N PHE A 138 -2.22 -1.36 6.32
CA PHE A 138 -1.45 -1.77 7.47
C PHE A 138 -1.58 -0.71 8.58
N ASN A 139 -1.00 -0.94 9.78
CA ASN A 139 -1.03 0.05 10.85
C ASN A 139 -0.39 1.37 10.41
N ALA A 140 -1.11 2.48 10.58
CA ALA A 140 -0.71 3.82 10.17
C ALA A 140 -0.96 4.89 11.24
N ASP A 141 -1.87 4.66 12.18
CA ASP A 141 -2.20 5.66 13.18
C ASP A 141 -0.98 5.99 14.06
N PRO A 142 -0.53 7.25 14.16
CA PRO A 142 0.57 7.63 15.04
C PRO A 142 0.36 7.23 16.50
N SER A 143 -0.91 7.12 16.96
CA SER A 143 -1.24 6.70 18.32
C SER A 143 -0.96 5.21 18.57
N SER A 144 -0.94 4.41 17.53
CA SER A 144 -0.58 2.98 17.55
C SER A 144 0.65 2.70 16.68
N GLY A 145 1.41 3.73 16.33
CA GLY A 145 2.56 3.69 15.44
C GLY A 145 3.75 2.88 15.95
N GLN A 146 4.87 3.02 15.27
CA GLN A 146 6.11 2.36 15.64
C GLN A 146 7.11 3.38 16.17
N TYR A 147 7.84 2.99 17.22
CA TYR A 147 8.96 3.81 17.71
C TYR A 147 10.08 3.82 16.67
N THR A 148 10.45 5.04 16.27
CA THR A 148 11.50 5.29 15.31
C THR A 148 12.57 6.15 15.96
N ALA A 149 13.83 5.75 15.80
CA ALA A 149 14.97 6.51 16.24
C ALA A 149 15.20 7.69 15.28
N VAL A 150 15.18 8.89 15.80
CA VAL A 150 15.42 10.12 15.03
C VAL A 150 16.55 10.91 15.68
N MET A 151 17.45 11.39 14.85
CA MET A 151 18.57 12.23 15.27
C MET A 151 18.51 13.55 14.50
N THR A 152 18.45 14.65 15.22
CA THR A 152 18.49 15.98 14.60
C THR A 152 19.88 16.21 13.98
N PRO A 153 19.97 16.77 12.76
CA PRO A 153 21.26 17.10 12.14
C PRO A 153 22.16 17.89 13.09
N GLY A 154 23.40 17.44 13.24
CA GLY A 154 24.38 18.03 14.14
C GLY A 154 24.29 17.61 15.63
N SER A 155 23.31 16.76 15.98
CA SER A 155 23.17 16.17 17.32
C SER A 155 23.71 14.75 17.36
N SER A 156 24.26 14.32 18.49
CA SER A 156 24.57 12.93 18.81
C SER A 156 23.47 12.23 19.64
N THR A 157 22.40 12.97 19.97
CA THR A 157 21.30 12.44 20.79
C THR A 157 20.25 11.79 19.91
N VAL A 158 19.96 10.52 20.20
CA VAL A 158 18.85 9.78 19.57
C VAL A 158 17.56 10.06 20.33
N ASN A 159 16.55 10.55 19.64
CA ASN A 159 15.20 10.70 20.14
C ASN A 159 14.32 9.57 19.59
N TRP A 160 13.48 8.99 20.43
CA TRP A 160 12.50 8.01 20.03
C TRP A 160 11.13 8.67 19.88
N ILE A 161 10.56 8.60 18.68
CA ILE A 161 9.23 9.13 18.40
C ILE A 161 8.30 7.99 17.93
N SER A 162 7.01 8.12 18.21
CA SER A 162 6.00 7.25 17.57
C SER A 162 5.76 7.75 16.16
N ALA A 163 6.15 6.98 15.17
CA ALA A 163 5.93 7.29 13.77
C ALA A 163 4.61 6.67 13.28
N GLY A 164 3.91 7.36 12.40
CA GLY A 164 2.65 6.92 11.80
C GLY A 164 2.51 7.43 10.36
N GLY A 165 1.26 7.45 9.88
CA GLY A 165 0.91 7.78 8.51
C GLY A 165 0.84 6.54 7.61
N THR A 166 0.18 6.66 6.46
CA THR A 166 0.26 5.65 5.40
C THR A 166 1.69 5.49 4.88
N SER A 167 2.55 6.45 5.20
CA SER A 167 4.01 6.40 5.05
C SER A 167 4.69 5.34 5.92
N LEU A 168 4.06 4.90 7.03
CA LEU A 168 4.52 3.77 7.85
C LEU A 168 4.00 2.44 7.30
N SER A 169 2.73 2.38 6.87
CA SER A 169 2.12 1.15 6.37
C SER A 169 2.73 0.67 5.04
N THR A 170 3.10 1.59 4.16
CA THR A 170 3.63 1.28 2.82
C THR A 170 4.94 0.47 2.85
N PRO A 171 5.99 0.87 3.60
CA PRO A 171 7.23 0.09 3.67
C PRO A 171 7.05 -1.26 4.37
N GLN A 172 6.06 -1.42 5.26
CA GLN A 172 5.74 -2.72 5.83
C GLN A 172 5.24 -3.69 4.75
N TRP A 173 4.36 -3.24 3.85
CA TRP A 173 3.94 -4.01 2.68
C TRP A 173 5.10 -4.27 1.71
N ALA A 174 5.99 -3.29 1.49
CA ALA A 174 7.19 -3.51 0.67
C ALA A 174 8.09 -4.60 1.27
N GLY A 175 8.19 -4.65 2.59
CA GLY A 175 8.87 -5.72 3.32
C GLY A 175 8.23 -7.10 3.09
N LEU A 176 6.89 -7.20 3.10
CA LEU A 176 6.18 -8.46 2.77
C LEU A 176 6.44 -8.90 1.33
N VAL A 177 6.42 -7.97 0.37
CA VAL A 177 6.74 -8.24 -1.03
C VAL A 177 8.17 -8.74 -1.17
N ALA A 178 9.12 -8.14 -0.46
CA ALA A 178 10.53 -8.58 -0.48
C ALA A 178 10.70 -10.00 0.08
N VAL A 179 9.99 -10.34 1.17
CA VAL A 179 9.98 -11.72 1.73
C VAL A 179 9.34 -12.69 0.75
N SER A 180 8.18 -12.34 0.18
CA SER A 180 7.51 -13.16 -0.84
C SER A 180 8.45 -13.43 -2.02
N ASN A 181 9.14 -12.42 -2.52
CA ASN A 181 10.10 -12.59 -3.62
C ASN A 181 11.25 -13.54 -3.24
N ALA A 182 11.78 -13.46 -2.03
CA ALA A 182 12.80 -14.37 -1.56
C ALA A 182 12.30 -15.83 -1.50
N MET A 183 11.08 -16.05 -0.98
CA MET A 183 10.45 -17.36 -0.95
C MET A 183 10.18 -17.90 -2.35
N ARG A 184 9.69 -17.07 -3.27
CA ARG A 184 9.45 -17.44 -4.67
C ARG A 184 10.72 -17.90 -5.38
N VAL A 185 11.82 -17.17 -5.19
CA VAL A 185 13.13 -17.58 -5.74
C VAL A 185 13.58 -18.93 -5.18
N GLN A 186 13.42 -19.16 -3.88
CA GLN A 186 13.75 -20.46 -3.27
C GLN A 186 12.90 -21.61 -3.84
N LEU A 187 11.67 -21.32 -4.26
CA LEU A 187 10.75 -22.28 -4.89
C LEU A 187 10.91 -22.36 -6.42
N GLY A 188 11.90 -21.71 -7.01
CA GLY A 188 12.11 -21.66 -8.46
C GLY A 188 11.04 -20.89 -9.24
N LYS A 189 10.27 -20.04 -8.56
CA LYS A 189 9.23 -19.22 -9.17
C LYS A 189 9.80 -17.86 -9.61
N THR A 190 9.15 -17.23 -10.59
CA THR A 190 9.44 -15.83 -10.96
C THR A 190 9.09 -14.88 -9.83
N LEU A 191 9.73 -13.71 -9.78
CA LEU A 191 9.38 -12.65 -8.83
C LEU A 191 7.93 -12.20 -9.01
N LEU A 192 7.35 -11.66 -7.96
CA LEU A 192 5.93 -11.28 -7.92
C LEU A 192 5.58 -10.22 -8.97
N GLY A 193 6.49 -9.27 -9.22
CA GLY A 193 6.19 -8.13 -10.09
C GLY A 193 5.01 -7.32 -9.56
N GLN A 194 4.04 -7.03 -10.42
CA GLN A 194 2.81 -6.35 -10.03
C GLN A 194 1.91 -7.28 -9.18
N PRO A 195 1.61 -6.96 -7.91
CA PRO A 195 0.92 -7.90 -7.01
C PRO A 195 -0.60 -7.98 -7.25
N HIS A 196 -1.21 -7.00 -7.92
CA HIS A 196 -2.67 -6.92 -8.10
C HIS A 196 -3.33 -8.18 -8.69
N PRO A 197 -2.81 -8.81 -9.77
CA PRO A 197 -3.45 -10.00 -10.32
C PRO A 197 -3.58 -11.14 -9.31
N MET A 198 -2.59 -11.28 -8.44
CA MET A 198 -2.60 -12.31 -7.40
C MET A 198 -3.53 -11.92 -6.24
N LEU A 199 -3.40 -10.70 -5.73
CA LEU A 199 -4.22 -10.22 -4.61
C LEU A 199 -5.72 -10.20 -4.95
N TYR A 200 -6.06 -9.62 -6.10
CA TYR A 200 -7.46 -9.47 -6.51
C TYR A 200 -8.02 -10.73 -7.18
N GLY A 201 -7.26 -11.35 -8.09
CA GLY A 201 -7.75 -12.43 -8.93
C GLY A 201 -7.67 -13.82 -8.31
N GLN A 202 -6.67 -14.09 -7.47
CA GLN A 202 -6.44 -15.42 -6.92
C GLN A 202 -6.73 -15.51 -5.41
N ILE A 203 -6.58 -14.43 -4.68
CA ILE A 203 -6.81 -14.40 -3.24
C ILE A 203 -8.22 -13.88 -2.92
N ALA A 204 -8.53 -12.66 -3.33
CA ALA A 204 -9.77 -11.99 -2.91
C ALA A 204 -11.04 -12.64 -3.46
N THR A 205 -10.98 -13.28 -4.62
CA THR A 205 -12.12 -13.97 -5.24
C THR A 205 -12.40 -15.38 -4.69
N VAL A 206 -11.50 -15.89 -3.83
CA VAL A 206 -11.64 -17.21 -3.19
C VAL A 206 -11.87 -17.01 -1.70
N ALA A 207 -13.12 -17.14 -1.25
CA ALA A 207 -13.57 -16.78 0.09
C ALA A 207 -12.71 -17.37 1.23
N GLY A 208 -12.35 -18.65 1.18
CA GLY A 208 -11.50 -19.29 2.17
C GLY A 208 -10.07 -18.74 2.17
N THR A 209 -9.51 -18.46 1.00
CA THR A 209 -8.19 -17.86 0.85
C THR A 209 -8.19 -16.42 1.33
N TYR A 210 -9.20 -15.62 0.94
CA TYR A 210 -9.35 -14.25 1.43
C TYR A 210 -9.39 -14.19 2.95
N ALA A 211 -10.28 -14.95 3.57
CA ALA A 211 -10.45 -14.96 5.04
C ALA A 211 -9.21 -15.44 5.80
N SER A 212 -8.38 -16.30 5.21
CA SER A 212 -7.12 -16.75 5.83
C SER A 212 -5.97 -15.77 5.64
N THR A 213 -5.93 -15.03 4.52
CA THR A 213 -4.81 -14.15 4.14
C THR A 213 -5.00 -12.72 4.58
N PHE A 214 -6.23 -12.26 4.73
CA PHE A 214 -6.55 -10.88 5.13
C PHE A 214 -7.41 -10.85 6.39
N LYS A 215 -7.16 -9.84 7.21
CA LYS A 215 -8.11 -9.34 8.20
C LYS A 215 -8.93 -8.26 7.52
N ASP A 216 -10.19 -8.58 7.25
CA ASP A 216 -11.17 -7.61 6.75
C ASP A 216 -11.44 -6.53 7.81
N ILE A 217 -11.33 -5.26 7.44
CA ILE A 217 -11.52 -4.11 8.32
C ILE A 217 -12.91 -3.54 8.06
N THR A 218 -13.81 -3.74 9.01
CA THR A 218 -15.25 -3.47 8.82
C THR A 218 -15.76 -2.27 9.60
N SER A 219 -14.87 -1.49 10.21
CA SER A 219 -15.21 -0.33 11.03
C SER A 219 -14.18 0.80 10.89
N GLY A 220 -14.59 2.02 11.21
CA GLY A 220 -13.80 3.23 11.04
C GLY A 220 -14.27 4.06 9.84
N THR A 221 -13.87 5.32 9.82
CA THR A 221 -14.24 6.27 8.76
C THR A 221 -13.11 7.27 8.54
N HIS A 222 -12.96 7.74 7.30
CA HIS A 222 -12.00 8.79 6.93
C HIS A 222 -12.67 10.04 6.36
N GLY A 223 -13.96 10.21 6.60
CA GLY A 223 -14.73 11.37 6.13
C GLY A 223 -16.22 11.19 6.35
N THR A 224 -17.01 12.10 5.79
CA THR A 224 -18.46 12.17 5.99
C THR A 224 -19.29 11.66 4.81
N CYS A 225 -18.65 11.17 3.75
CA CYS A 225 -19.35 10.63 2.58
C CYS A 225 -19.90 9.21 2.83
N GLY A 226 -20.89 8.78 2.03
CA GLY A 226 -21.47 7.44 2.19
C GLY A 226 -20.50 6.27 1.97
N ALA A 227 -19.44 6.48 1.19
CA ALA A 227 -18.40 5.48 0.95
C ALA A 227 -17.17 5.67 1.84
N CYS A 228 -17.19 6.64 2.77
CA CYS A 228 -16.09 6.95 3.67
C CYS A 228 -16.05 6.09 4.94
N THR A 229 -16.83 5.03 4.99
CA THR A 229 -16.90 4.12 6.14
C THR A 229 -16.47 2.73 5.69
N ALA A 230 -15.59 2.10 6.48
CA ALA A 230 -15.16 0.74 6.26
C ALA A 230 -16.34 -0.24 6.36
N LYS A 231 -16.34 -1.28 5.54
CA LYS A 231 -17.43 -2.25 5.43
C LYS A 231 -16.90 -3.64 5.13
N THR A 232 -17.74 -4.64 5.26
CA THR A 232 -17.39 -6.04 4.91
C THR A 232 -16.95 -6.16 3.45
N GLY A 233 -15.84 -6.84 3.24
CA GLY A 233 -15.17 -6.97 1.95
C GLY A 233 -14.42 -5.71 1.57
N PHE A 234 -14.18 -5.54 0.29
CA PHE A 234 -13.42 -4.37 -0.20
C PHE A 234 -14.13 -3.04 0.11
N ASP A 235 -13.36 -2.10 0.63
CA ASP A 235 -13.73 -0.68 0.75
C ASP A 235 -12.56 0.23 0.32
N GLN A 236 -12.85 1.51 0.14
CA GLN A 236 -11.85 2.46 -0.36
C GLN A 236 -10.92 3.04 0.72
N LEU A 237 -11.04 2.62 1.98
CA LEU A 237 -10.19 3.03 3.09
C LEU A 237 -9.04 2.05 3.29
N THR A 238 -9.39 0.76 3.32
CA THR A 238 -8.47 -0.34 3.68
C THR A 238 -8.30 -1.38 2.59
N GLY A 239 -9.01 -1.23 1.47
CA GLY A 239 -8.94 -2.15 0.34
C GLY A 239 -9.38 -3.56 0.73
N LEU A 240 -8.51 -4.53 0.50
CA LEU A 240 -8.70 -5.93 0.91
C LEU A 240 -8.46 -6.16 2.42
N GLY A 241 -8.04 -5.13 3.16
CA GLY A 241 -7.74 -5.22 4.58
C GLY A 241 -6.25 -5.34 4.91
N THR A 242 -5.96 -5.78 6.14
CA THR A 242 -4.58 -5.96 6.63
C THR A 242 -4.12 -7.42 6.51
N PRO A 243 -2.83 -7.69 6.26
CA PRO A 243 -2.37 -9.04 5.96
C PRO A 243 -2.28 -9.92 7.22
N ASN A 244 -2.69 -11.16 7.09
CA ASN A 244 -2.24 -12.27 7.92
C ASN A 244 -0.95 -12.79 7.31
N ALA A 245 0.19 -12.20 7.69
CA ALA A 245 1.46 -12.30 6.96
C ALA A 245 1.87 -13.75 6.63
N GLY A 246 1.74 -14.70 7.57
CA GLY A 246 2.10 -16.10 7.32
C GLY A 246 1.29 -16.73 6.18
N SER A 247 -0.03 -16.59 6.21
CA SER A 247 -0.92 -17.13 5.17
C SER A 247 -0.78 -16.37 3.85
N LEU A 248 -0.60 -15.05 3.91
CA LEU A 248 -0.40 -14.25 2.71
C LEU A 248 0.89 -14.66 1.99
N LEU A 249 2.02 -14.78 2.69
CA LEU A 249 3.31 -15.13 2.10
C LEU A 249 3.30 -16.53 1.45
N THR A 250 2.51 -17.46 1.97
CA THR A 250 2.34 -18.78 1.33
C THR A 250 1.43 -18.75 0.11
N SER A 251 0.56 -17.73 0.00
CA SER A 251 -0.36 -17.54 -1.12
C SER A 251 0.23 -16.71 -2.25
N LEU A 252 1.24 -15.89 -1.97
CA LEU A 252 1.98 -15.08 -2.95
C LEU A 252 3.15 -15.87 -3.55
#